data_28b75c7ef94abece3ed8b23fe904f8e9
#
_entry.id   28b75c7ef94abece3ed8b23fe904f8e9
#
_cell.length_a   1.000
_cell.length_b   1.000
_cell.length_c   1.000
_cell.angle_alpha   90.00
_cell.angle_beta   90.00
_cell.angle_gamma   90.00
#
_symmetry.space_group_name_H-M   'P 1'
#
loop_
_entity.id
_entity.type
_entity.pdbx_description
1 polymer ?
#
loop_
_entity_poly.entity_id
_entity_poly.type
_entity_poly.pdbx_seq_one_letter_code
_entity_poly.pdbx_strand_id
1 'polypeptide(L)'
;MYTGLEIDSILKSFGERTILADVYLKCCRGDIIALFGRNGTGKSTLLNIIFGTLKADRKFIRIDGKVIKGLAFRSGLLAYLPQHPSFPSHLKVSRIAELCIAPEDRKRFLADKMLLRLRTSHICEISTGEQRYLEIKTTLFSPAPYILLDEPFSGVSPVVAEQIRKLMTESAQNHGIILTDHNFREVHKIANRITLLDDCYLKEIKNREELIPYGYYQP
;
A
#
# COMPACT_ATOMS: atom_id res chain seq x y z
N MET A 1 -18.51 -4.01 -18.35
CA MET A 1 -18.56 -3.19 -17.12
C MET A 1 -17.11 -3.03 -16.64
N TYR A 2 -16.65 -1.84 -16.35
CA TYR A 2 -15.25 -1.62 -15.90
C TYR A 2 -15.05 -2.25 -14.51
N THR A 3 -14.10 -3.14 -14.39
CA THR A 3 -13.63 -3.75 -13.12
C THR A 3 -12.32 -3.10 -12.75
N GLY A 4 -12.23 -2.51 -11.57
CA GLY A 4 -11.02 -1.83 -11.11
C GLY A 4 -11.33 -0.75 -10.08
N LEU A 5 -10.28 -0.30 -9.39
CA LEU A 5 -10.29 0.91 -8.59
C LEU A 5 -9.99 2.10 -9.51
N GLU A 6 -10.91 3.02 -9.61
CA GLU A 6 -10.76 4.27 -10.35
C GLU A 6 -10.83 5.44 -9.39
N ILE A 7 -9.84 6.28 -9.47
CA ILE A 7 -9.63 7.47 -8.67
C ILE A 7 -9.57 8.62 -9.67
N ASP A 8 -10.43 9.62 -9.50
CA ASP A 8 -10.55 10.71 -10.45
C ASP A 8 -10.78 12.04 -9.74
N SER A 9 -10.28 13.10 -10.34
CA SER A 9 -10.49 14.48 -9.93
C SER A 9 -10.17 14.74 -8.45
N ILE A 10 -9.13 14.07 -7.88
CA ILE A 10 -8.74 14.36 -6.51
C ILE A 10 -8.05 15.72 -6.44
N LEU A 11 -8.64 16.59 -5.64
CA LEU A 11 -8.12 17.89 -5.26
C LEU A 11 -7.95 17.95 -3.74
N LYS A 12 -6.77 18.41 -3.29
CA LYS A 12 -6.52 18.61 -1.87
C LYS A 12 -5.59 19.79 -1.63
N SER A 13 -6.04 20.72 -0.78
CA SER A 13 -5.23 21.82 -0.28
C SER A 13 -5.21 21.83 1.25
N PHE A 14 -4.14 22.36 1.83
CA PHE A 14 -4.03 22.71 3.24
C PHE A 14 -3.75 24.21 3.35
N GLY A 15 -4.76 24.98 3.79
CA GLY A 15 -4.73 26.42 3.69
C GLY A 15 -4.59 26.86 2.22
N GLU A 16 -3.63 27.70 1.93
CA GLU A 16 -3.36 28.20 0.57
C GLU A 16 -2.51 27.24 -0.28
N ARG A 17 -1.93 26.21 0.33
CA ARG A 17 -1.04 25.26 -0.37
C ARG A 17 -1.83 24.10 -0.96
N THR A 18 -1.88 24.02 -2.28
CA THR A 18 -2.37 22.84 -3.00
C THR A 18 -1.33 21.73 -2.94
N ILE A 19 -1.76 20.52 -2.61
CA ILE A 19 -0.92 19.30 -2.50
C ILE A 19 -1.25 18.31 -3.62
N LEU A 20 -2.53 18.21 -3.99
CA LEU A 20 -2.99 17.35 -5.08
C LEU A 20 -3.91 18.17 -5.98
N ALA A 21 -3.68 18.12 -7.29
CA ALA A 21 -4.44 18.83 -8.30
C ALA A 21 -4.86 17.88 -9.40
N ASP A 22 -6.17 17.63 -9.48
CA ASP A 22 -6.81 16.81 -10.53
C ASP A 22 -6.17 15.42 -10.74
N VAL A 23 -5.88 14.73 -9.62
CA VAL A 23 -5.22 13.42 -9.66
C VAL A 23 -6.17 12.36 -10.21
N TYR A 24 -5.66 11.63 -11.21
CA TYR A 24 -6.32 10.49 -11.84
C TYR A 24 -5.43 9.24 -11.77
N LEU A 25 -6.02 8.11 -11.34
CA LEU A 25 -5.32 6.83 -11.28
C LEU A 25 -6.33 5.68 -11.45
N LYS A 26 -5.94 4.67 -12.22
CA LYS A 26 -6.66 3.38 -12.31
C LYS A 26 -5.78 2.25 -11.86
N CYS A 27 -6.35 1.34 -11.05
CA CYS A 27 -5.70 0.11 -10.60
C CYS A 27 -6.63 -1.07 -10.84
N CYS A 28 -6.17 -2.07 -11.57
CA CYS A 28 -6.86 -3.34 -11.78
C CYS A 28 -6.29 -4.42 -10.87
N ARG A 29 -7.00 -5.53 -10.71
CA ARG A 29 -6.37 -6.74 -10.12
C ARG A 29 -5.25 -7.20 -11.03
N GLY A 30 -4.12 -7.60 -10.46
CA GLY A 30 -2.89 -7.87 -11.21
C GLY A 30 -1.93 -6.68 -11.29
N ASP A 31 -2.41 -5.47 -11.03
CA ASP A 31 -1.53 -4.30 -10.97
C ASP A 31 -0.76 -4.24 -9.65
N ILE A 32 0.53 -3.93 -9.75
CA ILE A 32 1.37 -3.42 -8.67
C ILE A 32 1.86 -2.04 -9.14
N ILE A 33 1.18 -0.99 -8.67
CA ILE A 33 1.47 0.39 -9.06
C ILE A 33 2.40 1.02 -8.04
N ALA A 34 3.58 1.43 -8.47
CA ALA A 34 4.49 2.25 -7.68
C ALA A 34 4.10 3.74 -7.78
N LEU A 35 3.88 4.38 -6.66
CA LEU A 35 3.65 5.81 -6.55
C LEU A 35 4.91 6.50 -6.02
N PHE A 36 5.72 7.04 -6.91
CA PHE A 36 6.92 7.81 -6.57
C PHE A 36 6.61 9.29 -6.41
N GLY A 37 7.56 10.01 -5.85
CA GLY A 37 7.52 11.46 -5.60
C GLY A 37 8.43 11.82 -4.42
N ARG A 38 8.95 13.02 -4.40
CA ARG A 38 9.81 13.52 -3.30
C ARG A 38 9.06 13.51 -1.97
N ASN A 39 9.80 13.64 -0.86
CA ASN A 39 9.18 13.79 0.46
C ASN A 39 8.31 15.05 0.49
N GLY A 40 7.11 14.93 1.08
CA GLY A 40 6.18 16.03 1.20
C GLY A 40 5.36 16.36 -0.07
N THR A 41 5.47 15.57 -1.16
CA THR A 41 4.66 15.79 -2.37
C THR A 41 3.19 15.39 -2.22
N GLY A 42 2.83 14.62 -1.16
CA GLY A 42 1.44 14.25 -0.92
C GLY A 42 1.11 12.77 -1.20
N LYS A 43 2.09 11.87 -1.33
CA LYS A 43 1.86 10.43 -1.56
C LYS A 43 0.97 9.80 -0.48
N SER A 44 1.36 9.92 0.80
CA SER A 44 0.55 9.41 1.93
C SER A 44 -0.78 10.14 2.05
N THR A 45 -0.83 11.44 1.70
CA THR A 45 -2.07 12.22 1.60
C THR A 45 -3.01 11.58 0.58
N LEU A 46 -2.51 11.23 -0.61
CA LEU A 46 -3.30 10.56 -1.64
C LEU A 46 -3.82 9.20 -1.17
N LEU A 47 -2.96 8.35 -0.58
CA LEU A 47 -3.39 7.04 -0.06
C LEU A 47 -4.45 7.20 1.04
N ASN A 48 -4.31 8.15 1.96
CA ASN A 48 -5.29 8.42 3.01
C ASN A 48 -6.63 8.93 2.45
N ILE A 49 -6.62 9.74 1.39
CA ILE A 49 -7.83 10.19 0.71
C ILE A 49 -8.54 9.02 0.01
N ILE A 50 -7.79 8.16 -0.67
CA ILE A 50 -8.33 6.96 -1.34
C ILE A 50 -8.95 6.02 -0.30
N PHE A 51 -8.26 5.75 0.79
CA PHE A 51 -8.75 4.91 1.88
C PHE A 51 -9.94 5.54 2.62
N GLY A 52 -9.98 6.89 2.68
CA GLY A 52 -11.08 7.65 3.27
C GLY A 52 -10.84 8.09 4.71
N THR A 53 -9.61 8.02 5.22
CA THR A 53 -9.20 8.58 6.52
C THR A 53 -8.94 10.08 6.45
N LEU A 54 -8.67 10.61 5.26
CA LEU A 54 -8.49 12.03 5.01
C LEU A 54 -9.54 12.56 4.02
N LYS A 55 -10.16 13.68 4.34
CA LYS A 55 -11.12 14.36 3.46
C LYS A 55 -10.39 15.12 2.35
N ALA A 56 -10.79 14.91 1.11
CA ALA A 56 -10.40 15.73 -0.04
C ALA A 56 -11.36 16.91 -0.21
N ASP A 57 -10.90 17.95 -0.91
CA ASP A 57 -11.74 19.10 -1.29
C ASP A 57 -12.67 18.69 -2.45
N ARG A 58 -12.16 17.86 -3.38
CA ARG A 58 -12.91 17.16 -4.41
C ARG A 58 -12.34 15.76 -4.61
N LYS A 59 -13.20 14.77 -4.83
CA LYS A 59 -12.81 13.41 -5.20
C LYS A 59 -13.94 12.66 -5.89
N PHE A 60 -13.57 11.78 -6.79
CA PHE A 60 -14.42 10.73 -7.30
C PHE A 60 -13.68 9.39 -7.15
N ILE A 61 -14.33 8.40 -6.52
CA ILE A 61 -13.79 7.04 -6.36
C ILE A 61 -14.85 6.05 -6.79
N ARG A 62 -14.47 5.13 -7.67
CA ARG A 62 -15.31 4.03 -8.13
C ARG A 62 -14.53 2.73 -7.99
N ILE A 63 -15.14 1.70 -7.39
CA ILE A 63 -14.56 0.38 -7.21
C ILE A 63 -15.47 -0.65 -7.84
N ASP A 64 -14.98 -1.40 -8.82
CA ASP A 64 -15.71 -2.45 -9.56
C ASP A 64 -17.10 -1.95 -10.03
N GLY A 65 -17.12 -0.76 -10.64
CA GLY A 65 -18.33 -0.12 -11.16
C GLY A 65 -19.19 0.61 -10.12
N LYS A 66 -18.94 0.43 -8.80
CA LYS A 66 -19.71 1.05 -7.72
C LYS A 66 -19.05 2.36 -7.27
N VAL A 67 -19.77 3.46 -7.35
CA VAL A 67 -19.30 4.76 -6.83
C VAL A 67 -19.30 4.75 -5.30
N ILE A 68 -18.17 5.08 -4.71
CA ILE A 68 -17.98 5.11 -3.26
C ILE A 68 -18.33 6.52 -2.74
N LYS A 69 -19.45 6.61 -2.04
CA LYS A 69 -19.86 7.83 -1.36
C LYS A 69 -19.40 7.78 0.11
N GLY A 70 -18.67 8.80 0.57
CA GLY A 70 -18.21 8.90 1.96
C GLY A 70 -16.87 8.21 2.24
N LEU A 71 -16.80 7.43 3.34
CA LEU A 71 -15.57 6.81 3.85
C LEU A 71 -15.31 5.47 3.17
N ALA A 72 -14.33 5.41 2.28
CA ALA A 72 -14.08 4.26 1.43
C ALA A 72 -13.70 2.99 2.21
N PHE A 73 -13.01 3.13 3.35
CA PHE A 73 -12.65 1.98 4.22
C PHE A 73 -13.87 1.21 4.75
N ARG A 74 -15.05 1.85 4.87
CA ARG A 74 -16.30 1.18 5.31
C ARG A 74 -16.88 0.24 4.26
N SER A 75 -16.41 0.34 3.02
CA SER A 75 -16.89 -0.53 1.95
C SER A 75 -16.40 -1.98 2.06
N GLY A 76 -15.31 -2.22 2.80
CA GLY A 76 -14.59 -3.49 2.83
C GLY A 76 -13.81 -3.80 1.53
N LEU A 77 -13.78 -2.86 0.57
CA LEU A 77 -13.14 -3.05 -0.73
C LEU A 77 -11.70 -2.53 -0.79
N LEU A 78 -11.23 -1.89 0.28
CA LEU A 78 -9.88 -1.35 0.41
C LEU A 78 -9.25 -1.82 1.72
N ALA A 79 -8.00 -2.27 1.65
CA ALA A 79 -7.12 -2.44 2.81
C ALA A 79 -5.98 -1.43 2.75
N TYR A 80 -5.48 -0.99 3.89
CA TYR A 80 -4.42 0.01 3.98
C TYR A 80 -3.40 -0.34 5.05
N LEU A 81 -2.13 -0.33 4.66
CA LEU A 81 -0.99 -0.38 5.55
C LEU A 81 -0.42 1.03 5.72
N PRO A 82 -0.51 1.63 6.91
CA PRO A 82 0.09 2.94 7.17
C PRO A 82 1.62 2.86 7.28
N GLN A 83 2.28 4.00 7.15
CA GLN A 83 3.72 4.13 7.29
C GLN A 83 4.22 3.72 8.69
N HIS A 84 3.48 4.11 9.73
CA HIS A 84 3.83 3.83 11.12
C HIS A 84 3.24 2.50 11.60
N PRO A 85 3.91 1.82 12.53
CA PRO A 85 3.41 0.58 13.14
C PRO A 85 2.00 0.72 13.70
N SER A 86 1.16 -0.29 13.44
CA SER A 86 -0.26 -0.25 13.77
C SER A 86 -0.68 -1.26 14.85
N PHE A 87 0.16 -2.28 15.14
CA PHE A 87 -0.21 -3.28 16.12
C PHE A 87 0.20 -2.90 17.55
N PRO A 88 -0.69 -3.11 18.54
CA PRO A 88 -0.35 -2.91 19.94
C PRO A 88 0.81 -3.79 20.39
N SER A 89 1.79 -3.19 21.06
CA SER A 89 3.07 -3.81 21.45
C SER A 89 2.91 -5.03 22.36
N HIS A 90 1.85 -5.07 23.19
CA HIS A 90 1.57 -6.14 24.15
C HIS A 90 0.85 -7.37 23.56
N LEU A 91 0.42 -7.31 22.29
CA LEU A 91 -0.24 -8.45 21.65
C LEU A 91 0.76 -9.46 21.14
N LYS A 92 0.39 -10.75 21.19
CA LYS A 92 1.15 -11.83 20.54
C LYS A 92 0.84 -11.90 19.06
N VAL A 93 1.80 -12.36 18.26
CA VAL A 93 1.63 -12.60 16.82
C VAL A 93 0.45 -13.53 16.55
N SER A 94 0.29 -14.61 17.34
CA SER A 94 -0.88 -15.50 17.24
C SER A 94 -2.19 -14.76 17.48
N ARG A 95 -2.22 -13.82 18.42
CA ARG A 95 -3.43 -13.04 18.74
C ARG A 95 -3.78 -12.08 17.59
N ILE A 96 -2.78 -11.48 16.92
CA ILE A 96 -3.01 -10.69 15.71
C ILE A 96 -3.66 -11.56 14.62
N ALA A 97 -3.13 -12.77 14.40
CA ALA A 97 -3.72 -13.71 13.44
C ALA A 97 -5.17 -14.08 13.78
N GLU A 98 -5.49 -14.26 15.07
CA GLU A 98 -6.88 -14.54 15.51
C GLU A 98 -7.84 -13.37 15.27
N LEU A 99 -7.36 -12.14 15.46
CA LEU A 99 -8.19 -10.93 15.35
C LEU A 99 -8.37 -10.45 13.91
N CYS A 100 -7.32 -10.60 13.07
CA CYS A 100 -7.27 -9.97 11.77
C CYS A 100 -7.47 -10.95 10.60
N ILE A 101 -7.30 -12.25 10.83
CA ILE A 101 -7.33 -13.25 9.75
C ILE A 101 -8.54 -14.18 9.92
N ALA A 102 -9.25 -14.41 8.81
CA ALA A 102 -10.38 -15.33 8.77
C ALA A 102 -9.97 -16.73 9.28
N PRO A 103 -10.81 -17.44 10.07
CA PRO A 103 -10.46 -18.71 10.70
C PRO A 103 -9.88 -19.74 9.74
N GLU A 104 -10.43 -19.84 8.55
CA GLU A 104 -10.00 -20.75 7.47
C GLU A 104 -8.61 -20.44 6.93
N ASP A 105 -8.19 -19.19 6.96
CA ASP A 105 -6.89 -18.75 6.44
C ASP A 105 -5.78 -18.72 7.51
N ARG A 106 -6.10 -18.81 8.79
CA ARG A 106 -5.11 -18.69 9.89
C ARG A 106 -3.97 -19.69 9.80
N LYS A 107 -4.29 -20.95 9.45
CA LYS A 107 -3.28 -21.99 9.27
C LYS A 107 -2.30 -21.62 8.16
N ARG A 108 -2.81 -21.17 7.01
CA ARG A 108 -1.99 -20.72 5.86
C ARG A 108 -1.19 -19.47 6.22
N PHE A 109 -1.80 -18.51 6.92
CA PHE A 109 -1.14 -17.29 7.38
C PHE A 109 0.06 -17.59 8.27
N LEU A 110 -0.08 -18.47 9.25
CA LEU A 110 0.96 -18.82 10.22
C LEU A 110 1.96 -19.90 9.72
N ALA A 111 1.73 -20.50 8.54
CA ALA A 111 2.55 -21.60 8.03
C ALA A 111 3.93 -21.17 7.53
N ASP A 112 4.17 -19.87 7.32
CA ASP A 112 5.49 -19.44 6.91
C ASP A 112 6.52 -19.50 8.05
N LYS A 113 7.77 -19.77 7.67
CA LYS A 113 8.86 -20.01 8.62
C LYS A 113 9.08 -18.85 9.61
N MET A 114 8.88 -17.60 9.18
CA MET A 114 9.06 -16.42 10.03
C MET A 114 7.97 -16.36 11.08
N LEU A 115 6.70 -16.36 10.66
CA LEU A 115 5.57 -16.24 11.59
C LEU A 115 5.42 -17.47 12.49
N LEU A 116 5.76 -18.66 12.01
CA LEU A 116 5.75 -19.88 12.82
C LEU A 116 6.70 -19.74 14.02
N ARG A 117 7.90 -19.22 13.79
CA ARG A 117 8.90 -18.93 14.85
C ARG A 117 8.41 -17.88 15.83
N LEU A 118 7.75 -16.82 15.34
CA LEU A 118 7.35 -15.67 16.11
C LEU A 118 5.96 -15.79 16.76
N ARG A 119 5.23 -16.87 16.52
CA ARG A 119 3.80 -16.99 16.87
C ARG A 119 3.47 -16.71 18.33
N THR A 120 4.39 -17.06 19.25
CA THR A 120 4.22 -16.90 20.70
C THR A 120 4.83 -15.61 21.24
N SER A 121 5.64 -14.89 20.42
CA SER A 121 6.28 -13.64 20.80
C SER A 121 5.28 -12.48 20.82
N HIS A 122 5.51 -11.52 21.71
CA HIS A 122 4.80 -10.24 21.69
C HIS A 122 5.38 -9.32 20.61
N ILE A 123 4.59 -8.36 20.17
CA ILE A 123 5.04 -7.39 19.15
C ILE A 123 6.26 -6.59 19.61
N CYS A 124 6.36 -6.25 20.90
CA CYS A 124 7.54 -5.57 21.45
C CYS A 124 8.81 -6.43 21.50
N GLU A 125 8.74 -7.73 21.31
CA GLU A 125 9.84 -8.68 21.36
C GLU A 125 10.44 -9.00 19.98
N ILE A 126 9.77 -8.60 18.91
CA ILE A 126 10.19 -8.85 17.53
C ILE A 126 10.86 -7.61 16.93
N SER A 127 11.73 -7.81 15.94
CA SER A 127 12.41 -6.71 15.27
C SER A 127 11.46 -5.87 14.43
N THR A 128 11.82 -4.63 14.14
CA THR A 128 11.03 -3.72 13.29
C THR A 128 10.76 -4.32 11.91
N GLY A 129 11.72 -5.03 11.32
CA GLY A 129 11.54 -5.71 10.05
C GLY A 129 10.56 -6.89 10.12
N GLU A 130 10.58 -7.67 11.19
CA GLU A 130 9.62 -8.77 11.44
C GLU A 130 8.22 -8.22 11.71
N GLN A 131 8.12 -7.11 12.46
CA GLN A 131 6.86 -6.43 12.66
C GLN A 131 6.30 -5.92 11.34
N ARG A 132 7.11 -5.27 10.52
CA ARG A 132 6.71 -4.76 9.20
C ARG A 132 6.24 -5.88 8.28
N TYR A 133 6.94 -7.02 8.27
CA TYR A 133 6.54 -8.21 7.55
C TYR A 133 5.15 -8.73 8.00
N LEU A 134 4.93 -8.83 9.31
CA LEU A 134 3.64 -9.24 9.88
C LEU A 134 2.51 -8.30 9.45
N GLU A 135 2.73 -6.98 9.53
CA GLU A 135 1.75 -5.96 9.14
C GLU A 135 1.39 -6.05 7.66
N ILE A 136 2.41 -6.16 6.79
CA ILE A 136 2.20 -6.33 5.34
C ILE A 136 1.43 -7.61 5.07
N LYS A 137 1.84 -8.73 5.64
CA LYS A 137 1.17 -10.01 5.43
C LYS A 137 -0.27 -9.97 5.89
N THR A 138 -0.55 -9.36 7.06
CA THR A 138 -1.91 -9.18 7.56
C THR A 138 -2.77 -8.36 6.59
N THR A 139 -2.20 -7.29 6.03
CA THR A 139 -2.89 -6.43 5.06
C THR A 139 -3.15 -7.17 3.74
N LEU A 140 -2.20 -7.98 3.25
CA LEU A 140 -2.33 -8.78 2.02
C LEU A 140 -3.30 -9.96 2.17
N PHE A 141 -3.55 -10.43 3.40
CA PHE A 141 -4.57 -11.45 3.69
C PHE A 141 -5.98 -10.86 3.89
N SER A 142 -6.14 -9.55 3.77
CA SER A 142 -7.46 -8.92 3.76
C SER A 142 -8.28 -9.43 2.57
N PRO A 143 -9.61 -9.63 2.73
CA PRO A 143 -10.50 -9.96 1.61
C PRO A 143 -10.71 -8.77 0.64
N ALA A 144 -10.21 -7.59 0.95
CA ALA A 144 -10.36 -6.40 0.12
C ALA A 144 -9.64 -6.55 -1.23
N PRO A 145 -10.31 -6.32 -2.37
CA PRO A 145 -9.71 -6.50 -3.69
C PRO A 145 -8.59 -5.49 -4.03
N TYR A 146 -8.50 -4.37 -3.31
CA TYR A 146 -7.46 -3.35 -3.55
C TYR A 146 -6.74 -3.02 -2.27
N ILE A 147 -5.41 -2.94 -2.34
CA ILE A 147 -4.52 -2.80 -1.20
C ILE A 147 -3.63 -1.57 -1.40
N LEU A 148 -3.58 -0.75 -0.38
CA LEU A 148 -2.74 0.45 -0.33
C LEU A 148 -1.63 0.22 0.69
N LEU A 149 -0.36 0.43 0.29
CA LEU A 149 0.79 0.21 1.16
C LEU A 149 1.66 1.47 1.21
N ASP A 150 1.81 2.04 2.40
CA ASP A 150 2.61 3.24 2.59
C ASP A 150 3.99 2.85 3.14
N GLU A 151 5.03 2.99 2.31
CA GLU A 151 6.44 2.67 2.57
C GLU A 151 6.67 1.24 3.12
N PRO A 152 6.23 0.18 2.42
CA PRO A 152 6.34 -1.19 2.92
C PRO A 152 7.79 -1.66 3.12
N PHE A 153 8.77 -1.13 2.40
CA PHE A 153 10.18 -1.52 2.50
C PHE A 153 10.99 -0.66 3.47
N SER A 154 10.35 0.28 4.18
CA SER A 154 11.04 1.13 5.14
C SER A 154 11.53 0.33 6.35
N GLY A 155 12.82 0.46 6.70
CA GLY A 155 13.43 -0.16 7.89
C GLY A 155 13.55 -1.69 7.85
N VAL A 156 13.40 -2.34 6.67
CA VAL A 156 13.54 -3.79 6.55
C VAL A 156 14.91 -4.20 6.01
N SER A 157 15.40 -5.36 6.45
CA SER A 157 16.62 -5.95 5.91
C SER A 157 16.40 -6.50 4.48
N PRO A 158 17.48 -6.68 3.68
CA PRO A 158 17.36 -7.24 2.32
C PRO A 158 16.66 -8.61 2.27
N VAL A 159 16.88 -9.45 3.28
CA VAL A 159 16.24 -10.77 3.39
C VAL A 159 14.72 -10.63 3.60
N VAL A 160 14.30 -9.74 4.49
CA VAL A 160 12.88 -9.47 4.74
C VAL A 160 12.25 -8.81 3.52
N ALA A 161 12.94 -7.88 2.86
CA ALA A 161 12.46 -7.24 1.64
C ALA A 161 12.18 -8.25 0.52
N GLU A 162 13.03 -9.28 0.36
CA GLU A 162 12.78 -10.35 -0.61
C GLU A 162 11.50 -11.14 -0.29
N GLN A 163 11.26 -11.44 0.98
CA GLN A 163 10.04 -12.13 1.40
C GLN A 163 8.79 -11.28 1.17
N ILE A 164 8.87 -9.97 1.48
CA ILE A 164 7.79 -9.01 1.22
C ILE A 164 7.47 -8.96 -0.28
N ARG A 165 8.49 -8.90 -1.15
CA ARG A 165 8.28 -8.90 -2.61
C ARG A 165 7.54 -10.16 -3.08
N LYS A 166 7.95 -11.35 -2.60
CA LYS A 166 7.27 -12.61 -2.94
C LYS A 166 5.80 -12.57 -2.54
N LEU A 167 5.51 -12.13 -1.30
CA LEU A 167 4.13 -11.99 -0.82
C LEU A 167 3.31 -11.03 -1.69
N MET A 168 3.86 -9.87 -2.05
CA MET A 168 3.16 -8.90 -2.90
C MET A 168 2.90 -9.45 -4.29
N THR A 169 3.89 -10.10 -4.91
CA THR A 169 3.74 -10.68 -6.25
C THR A 169 2.70 -11.79 -6.27
N GLU A 170 2.67 -12.66 -5.27
CA GLU A 170 1.65 -13.69 -5.11
C GLU A 170 0.26 -13.08 -4.88
N SER A 171 0.19 -12.08 -4.00
CA SER A 171 -1.07 -11.40 -3.66
C SER A 171 -1.66 -10.64 -4.86
N ALA A 172 -0.82 -10.06 -5.72
CA ALA A 172 -1.26 -9.30 -6.89
C ALA A 172 -2.09 -10.14 -7.88
N GLN A 173 -1.97 -11.47 -7.87
CA GLN A 173 -2.81 -12.35 -8.70
C GLN A 173 -4.31 -12.14 -8.43
N ASN A 174 -4.66 -11.74 -7.21
CA ASN A 174 -6.05 -11.56 -6.78
C ASN A 174 -6.37 -10.11 -6.38
N HIS A 175 -5.37 -9.27 -6.20
CA HIS A 175 -5.51 -7.90 -5.72
C HIS A 175 -4.89 -6.89 -6.70
N GLY A 176 -5.41 -5.66 -6.69
CA GLY A 176 -4.71 -4.49 -7.19
C GLY A 176 -3.95 -3.83 -6.04
N ILE A 177 -2.67 -3.57 -6.20
CA ILE A 177 -1.80 -3.00 -5.17
C ILE A 177 -1.30 -1.63 -5.62
N ILE A 178 -1.45 -0.63 -4.76
CA ILE A 178 -0.81 0.69 -4.92
C ILE A 178 0.15 0.86 -3.74
N LEU A 179 1.41 1.12 -4.02
CA LEU A 179 2.39 1.32 -2.95
C LEU A 179 3.23 2.58 -3.18
N THR A 180 3.62 3.20 -2.06
CA THR A 180 4.65 4.25 -2.02
C THR A 180 5.91 3.67 -1.40
N ASP A 181 7.07 4.05 -1.85
CA ASP A 181 8.33 3.75 -1.16
C ASP A 181 9.47 4.64 -1.68
N HIS A 182 10.49 4.82 -0.85
CA HIS A 182 11.73 5.49 -1.22
C HIS A 182 12.79 4.49 -1.72
N ASN A 183 12.60 3.20 -1.46
CA ASN A 183 13.48 2.14 -1.91
C ASN A 183 13.14 1.72 -3.35
N PHE A 184 13.52 2.56 -4.31
CA PHE A 184 13.28 2.31 -5.73
C PHE A 184 13.72 0.91 -6.18
N ARG A 185 14.88 0.43 -5.67
CA ARG A 185 15.44 -0.88 -6.07
C ARG A 185 14.51 -2.05 -5.73
N GLU A 186 13.85 -2.00 -4.58
CA GLU A 186 12.94 -3.07 -4.17
C GLU A 186 11.59 -2.98 -4.90
N VAL A 187 11.04 -1.78 -5.00
CA VAL A 187 9.77 -1.52 -5.67
C VAL A 187 9.84 -1.88 -7.15
N HIS A 188 10.94 -1.47 -7.80
CA HIS A 188 11.16 -1.69 -9.23
C HIS A 188 11.17 -3.17 -9.66
N LYS A 189 11.53 -4.09 -8.74
CA LYS A 189 11.55 -5.53 -9.02
C LYS A 189 10.15 -6.13 -9.13
N ILE A 190 9.13 -5.46 -8.61
CA ILE A 190 7.76 -5.99 -8.53
C ILE A 190 6.70 -5.11 -9.20
N ALA A 191 6.92 -3.80 -9.31
CA ALA A 191 5.95 -2.91 -9.92
C ALA A 191 5.86 -3.14 -11.44
N ASN A 192 4.66 -3.36 -11.93
CA ASN A 192 4.37 -3.44 -13.36
C ASN A 192 3.91 -2.09 -13.94
N ARG A 193 3.53 -1.14 -13.08
CA ARG A 193 3.22 0.24 -13.47
C ARG A 193 3.86 1.21 -12.49
N ILE A 194 4.32 2.33 -13.01
CA ILE A 194 4.99 3.38 -12.24
C ILE A 194 4.28 4.70 -12.47
N THR A 195 4.00 5.40 -11.38
CA THR A 195 3.46 6.76 -11.39
C THR A 195 4.35 7.69 -10.57
N LEU A 196 4.39 8.94 -10.95
CA LEU A 196 5.16 9.99 -10.26
C LEU A 196 4.23 11.13 -9.85
N LEU A 197 4.20 11.44 -8.56
CA LEU A 197 3.53 12.61 -8.04
C LEU A 197 4.55 13.75 -7.95
N ASP A 198 4.38 14.73 -8.82
CA ASP A 198 5.26 15.87 -8.96
C ASP A 198 4.44 17.14 -9.21
N ASP A 199 4.81 18.23 -8.55
CA ASP A 199 4.12 19.52 -8.66
C ASP A 199 2.59 19.41 -8.56
N CYS A 200 2.10 18.67 -7.57
CA CYS A 200 0.68 18.37 -7.28
C CYS A 200 -0.02 17.45 -8.30
N TYR A 201 0.61 17.09 -9.42
CA TYR A 201 0.02 16.26 -10.48
C TYR A 201 0.57 14.84 -10.46
N LEU A 202 -0.25 13.89 -10.85
CA LEU A 202 0.16 12.50 -11.01
C LEU A 202 0.40 12.21 -12.50
N LYS A 203 1.60 11.71 -12.81
CA LYS A 203 2.01 11.30 -14.16
C LYS A 203 2.27 9.80 -14.20
N GLU A 204 1.79 9.12 -15.22
CA GLU A 204 2.21 7.74 -15.49
C GLU A 204 3.55 7.74 -16.23
N ILE A 205 4.51 6.98 -15.73
CA ILE A 205 5.87 6.87 -16.26
C ILE A 205 5.90 5.70 -17.23
N LYS A 206 6.18 5.99 -18.49
CA LYS A 206 6.26 4.98 -19.57
C LYS A 206 7.67 4.43 -19.72
N ASN A 207 8.69 5.28 -19.54
CA ASN A 207 10.09 4.92 -19.61
C ASN A 207 10.81 5.28 -18.31
N ARG A 208 11.65 4.38 -17.80
CA ARG A 208 12.41 4.57 -16.55
C ARG A 208 13.36 5.77 -16.61
N GLU A 209 13.84 6.12 -17.79
CA GLU A 209 14.68 7.29 -18.01
C GLU A 209 14.00 8.59 -17.58
N GLU A 210 12.65 8.65 -17.63
CA GLU A 210 11.87 9.77 -17.12
C GLU A 210 12.05 10.00 -15.63
N LEU A 211 12.55 9.01 -14.88
CA LEU A 211 12.82 9.10 -13.44
C LEU A 211 14.22 9.61 -13.09
N ILE A 212 15.13 9.74 -14.08
CA ILE A 212 16.51 10.23 -13.87
C ILE A 212 16.52 11.64 -13.25
N PRO A 213 15.75 12.62 -13.73
CA PRO A 213 15.74 13.97 -13.17
C PRO A 213 15.27 14.03 -11.71
N TYR A 214 14.56 12.99 -11.26
CA TYR A 214 14.02 12.89 -9.90
C TYR A 214 14.91 12.08 -8.96
N GLY A 215 16.04 11.54 -9.46
CA GLY A 215 17.01 10.78 -8.66
C GLY A 215 16.58 9.36 -8.32
N TYR A 216 15.55 8.82 -8.97
CA TYR A 216 15.08 7.44 -8.75
C TYR A 216 15.76 6.40 -9.63
N TYR A 217 16.34 6.82 -10.74
CA TYR A 217 17.04 5.93 -11.67
C TYR A 217 18.41 6.51 -12.01
N GLN A 218 19.43 5.66 -11.99
CA GLN A 218 20.77 5.94 -12.54
C GLN A 218 21.01 4.89 -13.62
N PRO A 219 21.35 5.30 -14.86
CA PRO A 219 21.61 4.39 -15.95
C PRO A 219 22.82 3.48 -15.72
#